data_581738a61956025f44aa4989acf653e2
#
_entry.id   581738a61956025f44aa4989acf653e2
#
_cell.length_a   1.000
_cell.length_b   1.000
_cell.length_c   1.000
_cell.angle_alpha   90.00
_cell.angle_beta   90.00
_cell.angle_gamma   90.00
#
_symmetry.space_group_name_H-M   'P 1'
#
loop_
_entity.id
_entity.type
_entity.pdbx_description
1 polymer ?
#
loop_
_entity_poly.entity_id
_entity_poly.type
_entity_poly.pdbx_seq_one_letter_code
_entity_poly.pdbx_strand_id
1 'polypeptide(L)'
;MAKQIIYGEEARKALLSGINQLADTVKITLGPKGRNVVLDKKFGAPLITNDGVTIAKEIELDDAFENMGAQLVKEVATKTNDVAGDGTTTATLLAQALIREGMKNVAAGANPMVLRKGVQDAVDTAVDALREHSKKVTCSDDIARVATVSASNEEVGKLIADAMEKVTSDGVITVEESKTALTDCDVVEGMMFDRGYISPYMATDTDKMEAVLDDAYILITDKKISNIQEVLPLLEQIVQGGKKLLIVAEDVEGEALTTLILNKLRGTFNCCLLYTSDAADEARSVD
;
A
#
# COMPACT_ATOMS: atom_id res chain seq x y z
N MET A 1 -9.04 -25.29 18.86
CA MET A 1 -7.83 -25.44 19.67
C MET A 1 -8.05 -24.75 21.02
N ALA A 2 -7.56 -25.34 22.12
CA ALA A 2 -7.58 -24.67 23.42
C ALA A 2 -6.62 -23.47 23.41
N LYS A 3 -7.03 -22.36 24.05
CA LYS A 3 -6.18 -21.18 24.19
C LYS A 3 -5.20 -21.41 25.34
N GLN A 4 -3.93 -21.11 25.11
CA GLN A 4 -2.91 -21.02 26.15
C GLN A 4 -2.90 -19.60 26.71
N ILE A 5 -2.74 -19.48 28.03
CA ILE A 5 -2.75 -18.19 28.70
C ILE A 5 -1.55 -18.12 29.65
N ILE A 6 -0.71 -17.10 29.49
CA ILE A 6 0.41 -16.78 30.39
C ILE A 6 0.26 -15.37 30.96
N TYR A 7 0.83 -15.10 32.11
CA TYR A 7 0.66 -13.85 32.83
C TYR A 7 1.98 -13.30 33.38
N GLY A 8 1.94 -12.05 33.78
CA GLY A 8 2.98 -11.44 34.58
C GLY A 8 4.32 -11.29 33.86
N GLU A 9 5.39 -11.61 34.57
CA GLU A 9 6.76 -11.42 34.08
C GLU A 9 7.12 -12.38 32.96
N GLU A 10 6.63 -13.61 33.00
CA GLU A 10 6.88 -14.62 31.97
C GLU A 10 6.31 -14.18 30.62
N ALA A 11 5.06 -13.70 30.61
CA ALA A 11 4.44 -13.15 29.38
C ALA A 11 5.23 -11.98 28.82
N ARG A 12 5.67 -11.06 29.66
CA ARG A 12 6.47 -9.90 29.23
C ARG A 12 7.84 -10.31 28.66
N LYS A 13 8.50 -11.30 29.26
CA LYS A 13 9.78 -11.80 28.79
C LYS A 13 9.65 -12.49 27.42
N ALA A 14 8.63 -13.32 27.23
CA ALA A 14 8.38 -13.98 25.95
C ALA A 14 8.09 -12.94 24.83
N LEU A 15 7.20 -11.97 25.07
CA LEU A 15 6.94 -10.89 24.10
C LEU A 15 8.21 -10.10 23.77
N LEU A 16 8.99 -9.70 24.78
CA LEU A 16 10.23 -8.95 24.57
C LEU A 16 11.29 -9.76 23.83
N SER A 17 11.36 -11.07 24.06
CA SER A 17 12.24 -11.98 23.31
C SER A 17 11.90 -11.96 21.82
N GLY A 18 10.63 -12.12 21.47
CA GLY A 18 10.19 -12.09 20.08
C GLY A 18 10.42 -10.74 19.39
N ILE A 19 10.15 -9.64 20.10
CA ILE A 19 10.45 -8.29 19.62
C ILE A 19 11.93 -8.14 19.31
N ASN A 20 12.80 -8.60 20.22
CA ASN A 20 14.24 -8.50 20.03
C ASN A 20 14.73 -9.37 18.87
N GLN A 21 14.25 -10.58 18.73
CA GLN A 21 14.67 -11.49 17.65
C GLN A 21 14.36 -10.87 16.28
N LEU A 22 13.14 -10.35 16.07
CA LEU A 22 12.77 -9.68 14.83
C LEU A 22 13.59 -8.41 14.61
N ALA A 23 13.62 -7.51 15.59
CA ALA A 23 14.26 -6.22 15.44
C ALA A 23 15.79 -6.34 15.27
N ASP A 24 16.44 -7.27 15.97
CA ASP A 24 17.88 -7.50 15.82
C ASP A 24 18.22 -8.08 14.45
N THR A 25 17.34 -8.88 13.84
CA THR A 25 17.50 -9.35 12.47
C THR A 25 17.37 -8.22 11.45
N VAL A 26 16.35 -7.38 11.58
CA VAL A 26 16.13 -6.22 10.69
C VAL A 26 17.25 -5.18 10.84
N LYS A 27 17.71 -4.93 12.06
CA LYS A 27 18.75 -3.95 12.40
C LYS A 27 20.09 -4.18 11.69
N ILE A 28 20.40 -5.41 11.30
CA ILE A 28 21.64 -5.75 10.58
C ILE A 28 21.73 -5.01 9.24
N THR A 29 20.61 -4.64 8.64
CA THR A 29 20.54 -3.95 7.34
C THR A 29 20.76 -2.44 7.44
N LEU A 30 20.78 -1.86 8.64
CA LEU A 30 20.79 -0.42 8.84
C LEU A 30 22.14 0.23 8.54
N GLY A 31 22.09 1.34 7.80
CA GLY A 31 23.19 2.28 7.62
C GLY A 31 24.28 1.82 6.64
N PRO A 32 25.39 2.57 6.53
CA PRO A 32 26.41 2.35 5.49
C PRO A 32 27.20 1.04 5.65
N LYS A 33 27.11 0.39 6.81
CA LYS A 33 27.67 -0.94 7.08
C LYS A 33 26.59 -2.02 7.07
N GLY A 34 25.39 -1.70 6.63
CA GLY A 34 24.26 -2.63 6.52
C GLY A 34 24.64 -3.85 5.66
N ARG A 35 24.06 -4.99 6.03
CA ARG A 35 24.27 -6.26 5.36
C ARG A 35 22.95 -6.80 4.88
N ASN A 36 23.00 -7.62 3.82
CA ASN A 36 21.84 -8.35 3.38
C ASN A 36 21.52 -9.50 4.33
N VAL A 37 20.24 -9.81 4.45
CA VAL A 37 19.72 -10.99 5.14
C VAL A 37 19.32 -12.01 4.07
N VAL A 38 19.60 -13.27 4.33
CA VAL A 38 19.19 -14.38 3.48
C VAL A 38 17.97 -15.04 4.13
N LEU A 39 16.85 -15.02 3.43
CA LEU A 39 15.59 -15.60 3.86
C LEU A 39 15.37 -16.93 3.15
N ASP A 40 15.13 -17.99 3.92
CA ASP A 40 14.76 -19.28 3.36
C ASP A 40 13.32 -19.24 2.82
N LYS A 41 13.12 -19.74 1.62
CA LYS A 41 11.79 -19.87 1.00
C LYS A 41 11.43 -21.33 0.87
N LYS A 42 10.24 -21.71 1.34
CA LYS A 42 9.70 -23.07 1.22
C LYS A 42 9.69 -23.60 -0.23
N PHE A 43 9.59 -22.68 -1.19
CA PHE A 43 9.64 -22.99 -2.62
C PHE A 43 10.48 -21.94 -3.35
N GLY A 44 11.45 -22.39 -4.14
CA GLY A 44 12.34 -21.54 -4.92
C GLY A 44 13.71 -21.28 -4.27
N ALA A 45 14.45 -20.32 -4.81
CA ALA A 45 15.75 -19.92 -4.29
C ALA A 45 15.59 -19.04 -3.03
N PRO A 46 16.56 -19.07 -2.09
CA PRO A 46 16.59 -18.16 -0.96
C PRO A 46 16.55 -16.70 -1.42
N LEU A 47 15.78 -15.87 -0.72
CA LEU A 47 15.69 -14.44 -0.99
C LEU A 47 16.79 -13.69 -0.24
N ILE A 48 17.61 -12.94 -0.98
CA ILE A 48 18.63 -12.05 -0.41
C ILE A 48 18.09 -10.62 -0.46
N THR A 49 17.92 -9.99 0.70
CA THR A 49 17.35 -8.66 0.79
C THR A 49 17.93 -7.85 1.94
N ASN A 50 17.87 -6.53 1.83
CA ASN A 50 18.17 -5.56 2.89
C ASN A 50 16.92 -4.75 3.27
N ASP A 51 15.78 -5.00 2.65
CA ASP A 51 14.54 -4.31 2.96
C ASP A 51 13.94 -4.78 4.29
N GLY A 52 13.76 -3.83 5.21
CA GLY A 52 13.29 -4.10 6.56
C GLY A 52 11.87 -4.66 6.62
N VAL A 53 10.95 -4.21 5.75
CA VAL A 53 9.58 -4.72 5.76
C VAL A 53 9.49 -6.13 5.20
N THR A 54 10.25 -6.43 4.15
CA THR A 54 10.31 -7.78 3.57
C THR A 54 10.86 -8.78 4.59
N ILE A 55 11.95 -8.42 5.29
CA ILE A 55 12.52 -9.25 6.36
C ILE A 55 11.50 -9.45 7.48
N ALA A 56 10.87 -8.38 7.95
CA ALA A 56 9.91 -8.44 9.04
C ALA A 56 8.69 -9.32 8.70
N LYS A 57 8.22 -9.30 7.45
CA LYS A 57 7.09 -10.12 6.98
C LYS A 57 7.37 -11.62 6.97
N GLU A 58 8.59 -12.01 6.68
CA GLU A 58 8.99 -13.42 6.56
C GLU A 58 9.38 -14.06 7.91
N ILE A 59 9.63 -13.27 8.96
CA ILE A 59 10.00 -13.82 10.27
C ILE A 59 8.80 -14.42 10.98
N GLU A 60 8.89 -15.71 11.26
CA GLU A 60 7.99 -16.49 12.11
C GLU A 60 8.81 -17.25 13.14
N LEU A 61 8.38 -17.22 14.41
CA LEU A 61 9.06 -17.86 15.52
C LEU A 61 8.29 -19.10 15.97
N ASP A 62 9.02 -20.14 16.38
CA ASP A 62 8.43 -21.42 16.82
C ASP A 62 7.60 -21.27 18.09
N ASP A 63 8.04 -20.46 19.05
CA ASP A 63 7.27 -20.17 20.25
C ASP A 63 6.14 -19.19 19.96
N ALA A 64 4.89 -19.59 20.24
CA ALA A 64 3.70 -18.81 19.95
C ALA A 64 3.65 -17.47 20.70
N PHE A 65 4.21 -17.38 21.91
CA PHE A 65 4.22 -16.14 22.70
C PHE A 65 5.32 -15.19 22.24
N GLU A 66 6.48 -15.71 21.90
CA GLU A 66 7.55 -14.93 21.26
C GLU A 66 7.09 -14.42 19.89
N ASN A 67 6.42 -15.28 19.11
CA ASN A 67 5.89 -14.90 17.81
C ASN A 67 4.86 -13.76 17.89
N MET A 68 4.02 -13.73 18.94
CA MET A 68 3.13 -12.56 19.17
C MET A 68 3.92 -11.26 19.35
N GLY A 69 5.05 -11.30 20.06
CA GLY A 69 5.95 -10.16 20.18
C GLY A 69 6.53 -9.71 18.83
N ALA A 70 6.99 -10.65 18.03
CA ALA A 70 7.47 -10.40 16.66
C ALA A 70 6.37 -9.78 15.78
N GLN A 71 5.14 -10.29 15.84
CA GLN A 71 4.01 -9.76 15.05
C GLN A 71 3.68 -8.30 15.38
N LEU A 72 3.80 -7.86 16.65
CA LEU A 72 3.60 -6.45 17.01
C LEU A 72 4.61 -5.52 16.32
N VAL A 73 5.86 -5.93 16.22
CA VAL A 73 6.90 -5.12 15.54
C VAL A 73 6.78 -5.23 14.02
N LYS A 74 6.37 -6.37 13.50
CA LYS A 74 6.03 -6.56 12.09
C LYS A 74 4.93 -5.58 11.65
N GLU A 75 3.91 -5.35 12.49
CA GLU A 75 2.86 -4.37 12.21
C GLU A 75 3.43 -2.94 12.12
N VAL A 76 4.39 -2.58 12.98
CA VAL A 76 5.07 -1.27 12.91
C VAL A 76 5.78 -1.09 11.57
N ALA A 77 6.55 -2.10 11.12
CA ALA A 77 7.23 -2.05 9.83
C ALA A 77 6.24 -1.92 8.66
N THR A 78 5.15 -2.69 8.69
CA THR A 78 4.11 -2.67 7.65
C THR A 78 3.41 -1.32 7.57
N LYS A 79 2.95 -0.77 8.72
CA LYS A 79 2.30 0.56 8.74
C LYS A 79 3.24 1.68 8.29
N THR A 80 4.53 1.60 8.62
CA THR A 80 5.50 2.59 8.15
C THR A 80 5.65 2.51 6.64
N ASN A 81 5.70 1.30 6.08
CA ASN A 81 5.76 1.10 4.64
C ASN A 81 4.51 1.65 3.92
N ASP A 82 3.33 1.39 4.46
CA ASP A 82 2.07 1.81 3.85
C ASP A 82 1.91 3.35 3.84
N VAL A 83 2.45 4.04 4.85
CA VAL A 83 2.34 5.50 4.97
C VAL A 83 3.47 6.25 4.26
N ALA A 84 4.71 5.75 4.34
CA ALA A 84 5.91 6.46 3.91
C ALA A 84 6.70 5.76 2.81
N GLY A 85 6.47 4.47 2.56
CA GLY A 85 7.21 3.68 1.56
C GLY A 85 8.68 3.40 1.93
N ASP A 86 9.20 4.03 2.98
CA ASP A 86 10.60 3.92 3.43
C ASP A 86 10.71 4.07 4.95
N GLY A 87 11.91 3.84 5.50
CA GLY A 87 12.19 3.99 6.92
C GLY A 87 11.73 2.82 7.80
N THR A 88 11.36 1.69 7.24
CA THR A 88 10.84 0.51 7.96
C THR A 88 11.84 -0.07 8.95
N THR A 89 13.12 -0.12 8.59
CA THR A 89 14.22 -0.56 9.48
C THR A 89 14.37 0.39 10.66
N THR A 90 14.34 1.70 10.43
CA THR A 90 14.43 2.72 11.48
C THR A 90 13.25 2.66 12.44
N ALA A 91 12.04 2.53 11.92
CA ALA A 91 10.82 2.41 12.71
C ALA A 91 10.85 1.15 13.60
N THR A 92 11.30 0.01 13.06
CA THR A 92 11.48 -1.24 13.80
C THR A 92 12.47 -1.08 14.95
N LEU A 93 13.60 -0.43 14.70
CA LEU A 93 14.62 -0.17 15.71
C LEU A 93 14.12 0.77 16.80
N LEU A 94 13.41 1.84 16.45
CA LEU A 94 12.81 2.78 17.40
C LEU A 94 11.75 2.08 18.26
N ALA A 95 10.91 1.24 17.67
CA ALA A 95 9.92 0.45 18.41
C ALA A 95 10.60 -0.46 19.43
N GLN A 96 11.66 -1.18 19.04
CA GLN A 96 12.44 -2.00 19.97
C GLN A 96 13.00 -1.18 21.13
N ALA A 97 13.63 -0.02 20.83
CA ALA A 97 14.24 0.84 21.84
C ALA A 97 13.20 1.37 22.83
N LEU A 98 12.08 1.89 22.36
CA LEU A 98 10.98 2.38 23.19
C LEU A 98 10.40 1.28 24.08
N ILE A 99 10.17 0.09 23.54
CA ILE A 99 9.64 -1.04 24.31
C ILE A 99 10.65 -1.49 25.37
N ARG A 100 11.93 -1.64 25.03
CA ARG A 100 12.96 -2.05 25.99
C ARG A 100 13.08 -1.08 27.16
N GLU A 101 13.13 0.22 26.89
CA GLU A 101 13.21 1.23 27.95
C GLU A 101 11.89 1.32 28.74
N GLY A 102 10.74 1.26 28.08
CA GLY A 102 9.45 1.22 28.73
C GLY A 102 9.30 0.01 29.67
N MET A 103 9.73 -1.18 29.22
CA MET A 103 9.67 -2.40 30.04
C MET A 103 10.56 -2.34 31.27
N LYS A 104 11.73 -1.70 31.21
CA LYS A 104 12.57 -1.47 32.41
C LYS A 104 11.84 -0.64 33.45
N ASN A 105 11.17 0.42 33.02
CA ASN A 105 10.40 1.29 33.91
C ASN A 105 9.20 0.56 34.53
N VAL A 106 8.48 -0.24 33.74
CA VAL A 106 7.36 -1.06 34.25
C VAL A 106 7.88 -2.10 35.25
N ALA A 107 9.01 -2.74 35.00
CA ALA A 107 9.62 -3.69 35.91
C ALA A 107 10.06 -3.01 37.22
N ALA A 108 10.46 -1.75 37.17
CA ALA A 108 10.79 -0.93 38.34
C ALA A 108 9.56 -0.41 39.09
N GLY A 109 8.34 -0.75 38.68
CA GLY A 109 7.08 -0.39 39.36
C GLY A 109 6.43 0.89 38.84
N ALA A 110 6.86 1.46 37.72
CA ALA A 110 6.20 2.60 37.11
C ALA A 110 4.78 2.23 36.65
N ASN A 111 3.85 3.17 36.79
CA ASN A 111 2.49 2.99 36.30
C ASN A 111 2.46 3.01 34.78
N PRO A 112 2.02 1.93 34.10
CA PRO A 112 2.02 1.82 32.64
C PRO A 112 1.18 2.90 31.94
N MET A 113 0.09 3.36 32.57
CA MET A 113 -0.78 4.39 32.00
C MET A 113 -0.11 5.77 31.99
N VAL A 114 0.64 6.09 33.06
CA VAL A 114 1.43 7.33 33.13
C VAL A 114 2.58 7.28 32.15
N LEU A 115 3.27 6.13 32.07
CA LEU A 115 4.35 5.92 31.12
C LEU A 115 3.86 6.10 29.68
N ARG A 116 2.72 5.51 29.31
CA ARG A 116 2.13 5.66 27.98
C ARG A 116 1.89 7.12 27.63
N LYS A 117 1.33 7.91 28.56
CA LYS A 117 1.10 9.33 28.35
C LYS A 117 2.42 10.09 28.11
N GLY A 118 3.42 9.84 28.95
CA GLY A 118 4.73 10.47 28.78
C GLY A 118 5.44 10.12 27.48
N VAL A 119 5.29 8.87 27.00
CA VAL A 119 5.80 8.46 25.68
C VAL A 119 5.08 9.21 24.57
N GLN A 120 3.74 9.37 24.67
CA GLN A 120 2.97 10.12 23.66
C GLN A 120 3.40 11.59 23.62
N ASP A 121 3.47 12.26 24.76
CA ASP A 121 3.89 13.66 24.85
C ASP A 121 5.31 13.88 24.29
N ALA A 122 6.21 12.92 24.51
CA ALA A 122 7.56 12.95 23.98
C ALA A 122 7.60 12.74 22.46
N VAL A 123 6.77 11.83 21.94
CA VAL A 123 6.64 11.59 20.48
C VAL A 123 6.10 12.84 19.79
N ASP A 124 5.05 13.44 20.32
CA ASP A 124 4.45 14.66 19.74
C ASP A 124 5.49 15.79 19.68
N THR A 125 6.26 16.02 20.77
CA THR A 125 7.34 17.00 20.79
C THR A 125 8.44 16.69 19.77
N ALA A 126 8.83 15.42 19.64
CA ALA A 126 9.85 15.00 18.68
C ALA A 126 9.37 15.20 17.23
N VAL A 127 8.10 14.88 16.93
CA VAL A 127 7.51 15.08 15.60
C VAL A 127 7.49 16.55 15.23
N ASP A 128 7.10 17.43 16.16
CA ASP A 128 7.07 18.87 15.89
C ASP A 128 8.48 19.42 15.64
N ALA A 129 9.47 19.02 16.43
CA ALA A 129 10.87 19.38 16.18
C ALA A 129 11.40 18.87 14.83
N LEU A 130 11.02 17.64 14.43
CA LEU A 130 11.38 17.09 13.11
C LEU A 130 10.74 17.90 11.98
N ARG A 131 9.49 18.31 12.12
CA ARG A 131 8.79 19.17 11.13
C ARG A 131 9.49 20.53 10.97
N GLU A 132 9.91 21.16 12.06
CA GLU A 132 10.65 22.43 12.02
C GLU A 132 12.00 22.30 11.31
N HIS A 133 12.69 21.18 11.47
CA HIS A 133 14.01 20.93 10.87
C HIS A 133 13.93 20.32 9.47
N SER A 134 12.76 19.85 9.04
CA SER A 134 12.56 19.24 7.73
C SER A 134 12.73 20.26 6.60
N LYS A 135 13.33 19.84 5.50
CA LYS A 135 13.42 20.62 4.27
C LYS A 135 12.41 20.07 3.27
N LYS A 136 11.61 20.94 2.68
CA LYS A 136 10.70 20.55 1.60
C LYS A 136 11.50 20.19 0.37
N VAL A 137 11.15 19.08 -0.25
CA VAL A 137 11.65 18.67 -1.56
C VAL A 137 10.93 19.53 -2.61
N THR A 138 11.70 20.31 -3.40
CA THR A 138 11.11 21.29 -4.33
C THR A 138 11.67 21.20 -5.74
N CYS A 139 12.80 20.50 -5.94
CA CYS A 139 13.43 20.40 -7.25
C CYS A 139 13.70 18.94 -7.63
N SER A 140 13.86 18.72 -8.94
CA SER A 140 14.13 17.39 -9.51
C SER A 140 15.41 16.74 -8.94
N ASP A 141 16.44 17.53 -8.68
CA ASP A 141 17.68 17.06 -8.05
C ASP A 141 17.47 16.51 -6.64
N ASP A 142 16.60 17.13 -5.86
CA ASP A 142 16.29 16.64 -4.51
C ASP A 142 15.48 15.34 -4.59
N ILE A 143 14.54 15.23 -5.54
CA ILE A 143 13.81 13.99 -5.83
C ILE A 143 14.77 12.88 -6.21
N ALA A 144 15.70 13.16 -7.13
CA ALA A 144 16.72 12.20 -7.56
C ALA A 144 17.59 11.71 -6.38
N ARG A 145 17.97 12.60 -5.47
CA ARG A 145 18.74 12.23 -4.27
C ARG A 145 17.97 11.33 -3.33
N VAL A 146 16.70 11.67 -3.05
CA VAL A 146 15.82 10.84 -2.20
C VAL A 146 15.63 9.46 -2.81
N ALA A 147 15.29 9.40 -4.09
CA ALA A 147 15.09 8.15 -4.81
C ALA A 147 16.38 7.30 -4.90
N THR A 148 17.54 7.95 -5.10
CA THR A 148 18.85 7.28 -5.10
C THR A 148 19.16 6.64 -3.75
N VAL A 149 18.87 7.33 -2.65
CA VAL A 149 19.09 6.78 -1.29
C VAL A 149 18.17 5.58 -1.05
N SER A 150 16.91 5.69 -1.43
CA SER A 150 15.93 4.60 -1.25
C SER A 150 16.26 3.38 -2.11
N ALA A 151 16.54 3.58 -3.39
CA ALA A 151 16.87 2.50 -4.33
C ALA A 151 18.32 1.98 -4.19
N SER A 152 19.19 2.70 -3.47
CA SER A 152 20.64 2.46 -3.43
C SER A 152 21.28 2.41 -4.83
N ASN A 153 20.69 3.12 -5.79
CA ASN A 153 21.12 3.15 -7.18
C ASN A 153 20.86 4.53 -7.81
N GLU A 154 21.91 5.16 -8.32
CA GLU A 154 21.85 6.52 -8.89
C GLU A 154 21.08 6.56 -10.22
N GLU A 155 21.17 5.52 -11.05
CA GLU A 155 20.47 5.46 -12.33
C GLU A 155 18.95 5.37 -12.11
N VAL A 156 18.53 4.53 -11.15
CA VAL A 156 17.12 4.42 -10.76
C VAL A 156 16.62 5.73 -10.16
N GLY A 157 17.45 6.40 -9.33
CA GLY A 157 17.11 7.70 -8.76
C GLY A 157 16.85 8.77 -9.80
N LYS A 158 17.67 8.84 -10.85
CA LYS A 158 17.47 9.77 -11.97
C LYS A 158 16.21 9.42 -12.77
N LEU A 159 16.00 8.13 -13.06
CA LEU A 159 14.82 7.67 -13.79
C LEU A 159 13.51 8.04 -13.09
N ILE A 160 13.46 7.88 -11.76
CA ILE A 160 12.31 8.29 -10.94
C ILE A 160 12.11 9.81 -10.97
N ALA A 161 13.19 10.58 -10.88
CA ALA A 161 13.09 12.04 -10.95
C ALA A 161 12.57 12.51 -12.32
N ASP A 162 13.06 11.92 -13.43
CA ASP A 162 12.59 12.19 -14.78
C ASP A 162 11.11 11.80 -14.96
N ALA A 163 10.70 10.68 -14.34
CA ALA A 163 9.30 10.26 -14.35
C ALA A 163 8.41 11.26 -13.58
N MET A 164 8.84 11.67 -12.36
CA MET A 164 8.10 12.68 -11.57
C MET A 164 7.97 14.03 -12.27
N GLU A 165 8.97 14.45 -13.03
CA GLU A 165 8.90 15.68 -13.81
C GLU A 165 7.82 15.59 -14.90
N LYS A 166 7.62 14.41 -15.48
CA LYS A 166 6.60 14.18 -16.52
C LYS A 166 5.19 14.05 -15.96
N VAL A 167 5.02 13.36 -14.82
CA VAL A 167 3.69 13.08 -14.26
C VAL A 167 3.21 14.09 -13.22
N THR A 168 4.06 15.05 -12.84
CA THR A 168 3.79 16.06 -11.79
C THR A 168 3.66 15.48 -10.36
N SER A 169 3.35 16.34 -9.37
CA SER A 169 3.27 15.95 -7.95
C SER A 169 2.12 14.98 -7.64
N ASP A 170 1.08 14.97 -8.46
CA ASP A 170 -0.15 14.19 -8.26
C ASP A 170 -0.16 12.91 -9.10
N GLY A 171 0.91 12.69 -9.88
CA GLY A 171 1.05 11.51 -10.69
C GLY A 171 1.44 10.26 -9.89
N VAL A 172 0.95 9.11 -10.31
CA VAL A 172 1.26 7.81 -9.71
C VAL A 172 2.39 7.16 -10.49
N ILE A 173 3.44 6.73 -9.78
CA ILE A 173 4.54 5.94 -10.35
C ILE A 173 4.41 4.51 -9.85
N THR A 174 4.28 3.57 -10.78
CA THR A 174 4.31 2.13 -10.50
C THR A 174 5.61 1.53 -11.00
N VAL A 175 6.10 0.51 -10.31
CA VAL A 175 7.29 -0.25 -10.68
C VAL A 175 6.88 -1.67 -10.96
N GLU A 176 7.17 -2.13 -12.18
CA GLU A 176 6.87 -3.49 -12.63
C GLU A 176 8.13 -4.15 -13.16
N GLU A 177 8.14 -5.48 -13.15
CA GLU A 177 9.23 -6.25 -13.71
C GLU A 177 9.17 -6.18 -15.25
N SER A 178 10.24 -5.64 -15.88
CA SER A 178 10.31 -5.54 -17.33
C SER A 178 10.38 -6.92 -17.98
N LYS A 179 9.66 -7.10 -19.08
CA LYS A 179 9.77 -8.29 -19.93
C LYS A 179 11.04 -8.30 -20.80
N THR A 180 11.72 -7.16 -20.85
CA THR A 180 12.98 -6.96 -21.54
C THR A 180 14.14 -6.88 -20.55
N ALA A 181 15.39 -6.95 -21.01
CA ALA A 181 16.57 -6.77 -20.17
C ALA A 181 16.90 -5.28 -19.90
N LEU A 182 16.05 -4.37 -20.34
CA LEU A 182 16.26 -2.92 -20.24
C LEU A 182 15.33 -2.34 -19.17
N THR A 183 15.83 -1.33 -18.47
CA THR A 183 15.02 -0.48 -17.59
C THR A 183 14.55 0.71 -18.40
N ASP A 184 13.25 0.86 -18.56
CA ASP A 184 12.60 1.93 -19.31
C ASP A 184 11.47 2.57 -18.48
N CYS A 185 10.98 3.70 -18.94
CA CYS A 185 9.91 4.44 -18.29
C CYS A 185 8.87 4.84 -19.33
N ASP A 186 7.71 4.21 -19.23
CA ASP A 186 6.55 4.56 -20.04
C ASP A 186 5.64 5.52 -19.29
N VAL A 187 5.24 6.60 -19.94
CA VAL A 187 4.31 7.57 -19.41
C VAL A 187 2.94 7.34 -20.03
N VAL A 188 1.96 7.08 -19.18
CA VAL A 188 0.56 6.93 -19.58
C VAL A 188 -0.20 8.15 -19.06
N GLU A 189 -0.82 8.89 -19.97
CA GLU A 189 -1.72 9.99 -19.61
C GLU A 189 -3.08 9.41 -19.21
N GLY A 190 -3.56 9.77 -18.03
CA GLY A 190 -4.82 9.26 -17.54
C GLY A 190 -4.87 9.19 -16.02
N MET A 191 -5.82 8.44 -15.50
CA MET A 191 -6.02 8.20 -14.08
C MET A 191 -5.87 6.71 -13.78
N MET A 192 -5.17 6.37 -12.70
CA MET A 192 -5.04 5.00 -12.23
C MET A 192 -6.14 4.69 -11.22
N PHE A 193 -6.89 3.62 -11.46
CA PHE A 193 -7.86 3.08 -10.52
C PHE A 193 -7.28 1.85 -9.81
N ASP A 194 -7.60 1.70 -8.53
CA ASP A 194 -7.09 0.62 -7.68
C ASP A 194 -7.54 -0.77 -8.13
N ARG A 195 -8.71 -0.90 -8.77
CA ARG A 195 -9.32 -2.17 -9.16
C ARG A 195 -9.62 -2.34 -10.65
N GLY A 196 -9.93 -1.26 -11.37
CA GLY A 196 -10.25 -1.32 -12.80
C GLY A 196 -11.66 -1.86 -13.10
N TYR A 197 -11.85 -2.51 -14.26
CA TYR A 197 -13.19 -2.97 -14.67
C TYR A 197 -13.62 -4.28 -13.98
N ILE A 198 -14.92 -4.36 -13.68
CA ILE A 198 -15.50 -5.44 -12.85
C ILE A 198 -15.37 -6.83 -13.48
N SER A 199 -15.37 -6.93 -14.81
CA SER A 199 -15.40 -8.20 -15.50
C SER A 199 -14.61 -8.17 -16.80
N PRO A 200 -13.88 -9.23 -17.16
CA PRO A 200 -13.19 -9.35 -18.46
C PRO A 200 -14.13 -9.15 -19.66
N TYR A 201 -15.42 -9.38 -19.50
CA TYR A 201 -16.44 -9.12 -20.55
C TYR A 201 -16.64 -7.63 -20.84
N MET A 202 -16.05 -6.73 -20.03
CA MET A 202 -16.07 -5.30 -20.28
C MET A 202 -15.02 -4.85 -21.29
N ALA A 203 -14.02 -5.68 -21.60
CA ALA A 203 -13.05 -5.39 -22.64
C ALA A 203 -13.75 -5.31 -24.02
N THR A 204 -13.32 -4.36 -24.82
CA THR A 204 -13.69 -4.25 -26.24
C THR A 204 -12.66 -4.90 -27.15
N ASP A 205 -11.39 -4.89 -26.72
CA ASP A 205 -10.27 -5.61 -27.30
C ASP A 205 -9.80 -6.67 -26.30
N THR A 206 -10.12 -7.93 -26.58
CA THR A 206 -9.80 -9.05 -25.70
C THR A 206 -8.33 -9.45 -25.74
N ASP A 207 -7.62 -9.13 -26.81
CA ASP A 207 -6.20 -9.48 -26.96
C ASP A 207 -5.31 -8.55 -26.12
N LYS A 208 -5.70 -7.28 -26.05
CA LYS A 208 -5.02 -6.27 -25.22
C LYS A 208 -5.63 -6.08 -23.86
N MET A 209 -6.80 -6.70 -23.62
CA MET A 209 -7.61 -6.50 -22.40
C MET A 209 -7.94 -5.01 -22.16
N GLU A 210 -8.28 -4.30 -23.22
CA GLU A 210 -8.63 -2.87 -23.21
C GLU A 210 -10.12 -2.66 -23.46
N ALA A 211 -10.71 -1.65 -22.80
CA ALA A 211 -12.05 -1.18 -23.05
C ALA A 211 -11.99 0.24 -23.65
N VAL A 212 -12.16 0.33 -24.98
CA VAL A 212 -12.11 1.60 -25.72
C VAL A 212 -13.52 2.13 -25.91
N LEU A 213 -13.81 3.27 -25.32
CA LEU A 213 -15.11 3.93 -25.38
C LEU A 213 -14.94 5.36 -25.89
N ASP A 214 -15.13 5.57 -27.20
CA ASP A 214 -15.08 6.91 -27.78
C ASP A 214 -16.40 7.67 -27.51
N ASP A 215 -16.31 8.92 -27.09
CA ASP A 215 -17.44 9.82 -26.84
C ASP A 215 -18.48 9.23 -25.85
N ALA A 216 -18.00 8.65 -24.75
CA ALA A 216 -18.84 8.01 -23.76
C ALA A 216 -19.41 9.02 -22.74
N TYR A 217 -20.63 8.76 -22.29
CA TYR A 217 -21.15 9.40 -21.07
C TYR A 217 -20.52 8.70 -19.85
N ILE A 218 -20.25 9.48 -18.80
CA ILE A 218 -19.66 8.98 -17.56
C ILE A 218 -20.67 9.15 -16.44
N LEU A 219 -21.04 8.06 -15.80
CA LEU A 219 -21.84 8.04 -14.58
C LEU A 219 -20.93 7.76 -13.39
N ILE A 220 -20.85 8.69 -12.46
CA ILE A 220 -20.04 8.57 -11.24
C ILE A 220 -20.97 8.50 -10.04
N THR A 221 -20.78 7.51 -9.17
CA THR A 221 -21.57 7.37 -7.95
C THR A 221 -20.75 6.71 -6.84
N ASP A 222 -20.96 7.19 -5.62
CA ASP A 222 -20.44 6.64 -4.36
C ASP A 222 -21.26 5.46 -3.80
N LYS A 223 -22.24 4.98 -4.58
CA LYS A 223 -23.15 3.91 -4.16
C LYS A 223 -22.83 2.59 -4.85
N LYS A 224 -23.17 1.51 -4.17
CA LYS A 224 -23.27 0.19 -4.78
C LYS A 224 -24.53 0.09 -5.61
N ILE A 225 -24.40 -0.38 -6.85
CA ILE A 225 -25.52 -0.59 -7.77
C ILE A 225 -25.83 -2.09 -7.78
N SER A 226 -26.83 -2.51 -7.03
CA SER A 226 -27.31 -3.90 -7.00
C SER A 226 -28.62 -4.10 -7.76
N ASN A 227 -29.43 -3.05 -7.89
CA ASN A 227 -30.70 -3.09 -8.58
C ASN A 227 -30.65 -2.25 -9.87
N ILE A 228 -30.97 -2.90 -11.01
CA ILE A 228 -30.96 -2.23 -12.32
C ILE A 228 -31.99 -1.09 -12.42
N GLN A 229 -33.07 -1.14 -11.64
CA GLN A 229 -34.14 -0.11 -11.64
C GLN A 229 -33.62 1.28 -11.27
N GLU A 230 -32.55 1.35 -10.47
CA GLU A 230 -31.97 2.63 -10.04
C GLU A 230 -31.33 3.42 -11.20
N VAL A 231 -30.76 2.72 -12.15
CA VAL A 231 -30.07 3.29 -13.32
C VAL A 231 -30.86 3.15 -14.62
N LEU A 232 -31.99 2.46 -14.60
CA LEU A 232 -32.78 2.16 -15.78
C LEU A 232 -33.21 3.40 -16.58
N PRO A 233 -33.71 4.50 -15.95
CA PRO A 233 -34.11 5.70 -16.70
C PRO A 233 -32.95 6.36 -17.45
N LEU A 234 -31.73 6.29 -16.90
CA LEU A 234 -30.52 6.77 -17.56
C LEU A 234 -30.12 5.85 -18.73
N LEU A 235 -30.17 4.53 -18.50
CA LEU A 235 -29.81 3.55 -19.51
C LEU A 235 -30.72 3.64 -20.73
N GLU A 236 -32.04 3.85 -20.54
CA GLU A 236 -32.98 4.01 -21.64
C GLU A 236 -32.65 5.24 -22.51
N GLN A 237 -32.28 6.37 -21.90
CA GLN A 237 -31.89 7.58 -22.64
C GLN A 237 -30.61 7.35 -23.46
N ILE A 238 -29.61 6.67 -22.85
CA ILE A 238 -28.33 6.40 -23.50
C ILE A 238 -28.49 5.42 -24.66
N VAL A 239 -29.28 4.36 -24.47
CA VAL A 239 -29.58 3.38 -25.52
C VAL A 239 -30.33 4.04 -26.68
N GLN A 240 -31.36 4.87 -26.41
CA GLN A 240 -32.09 5.62 -27.44
C GLN A 240 -31.18 6.59 -28.20
N GLY A 241 -30.21 7.20 -27.51
CA GLY A 241 -29.21 8.05 -28.13
C GLY A 241 -28.09 7.34 -28.86
N GLY A 242 -28.00 6.02 -28.78
CA GLY A 242 -26.92 5.20 -29.38
C GLY A 242 -25.53 5.52 -28.80
N LYS A 243 -25.49 6.05 -27.59
CA LYS A 243 -24.25 6.46 -26.90
C LYS A 243 -23.65 5.35 -26.07
N LYS A 244 -22.35 5.47 -25.76
CA LYS A 244 -21.60 4.58 -24.88
C LYS A 244 -21.66 5.08 -23.43
N LEU A 245 -21.54 4.20 -22.46
CA LEU A 245 -21.57 4.57 -21.02
C LEU A 245 -20.39 3.97 -20.27
N LEU A 246 -19.69 4.81 -19.53
CA LEU A 246 -18.76 4.41 -18.48
C LEU A 246 -19.44 4.62 -17.13
N ILE A 247 -19.49 3.61 -16.30
CA ILE A 247 -19.99 3.69 -14.92
C ILE A 247 -18.80 3.52 -13.97
N VAL A 248 -18.60 4.50 -13.10
CA VAL A 248 -17.63 4.48 -12.00
C VAL A 248 -18.43 4.45 -10.70
N ALA A 249 -18.40 3.33 -9.98
CA ALA A 249 -19.19 3.10 -8.78
C ALA A 249 -18.36 2.40 -7.70
N GLU A 250 -18.80 2.46 -6.44
CA GLU A 250 -18.18 1.69 -5.37
C GLU A 250 -18.22 0.18 -5.68
N ASP A 251 -19.35 -0.31 -6.18
CA ASP A 251 -19.48 -1.69 -6.68
C ASP A 251 -20.71 -1.82 -7.58
N VAL A 252 -20.70 -2.80 -8.48
CA VAL A 252 -21.88 -3.18 -9.27
C VAL A 252 -22.04 -4.68 -9.18
N GLU A 253 -23.11 -5.14 -8.55
CA GLU A 253 -23.32 -6.56 -8.23
C GLU A 253 -24.72 -7.07 -8.59
N GLY A 254 -24.91 -8.38 -8.45
CA GLY A 254 -26.21 -9.02 -8.53
C GLY A 254 -26.90 -8.90 -9.90
N GLU A 255 -28.17 -8.51 -9.88
CA GLU A 255 -29.02 -8.41 -11.07
C GLU A 255 -28.55 -7.30 -12.01
N ALA A 256 -28.06 -6.18 -11.46
CA ALA A 256 -27.58 -5.05 -12.24
C ALA A 256 -26.39 -5.44 -13.11
N LEU A 257 -25.38 -6.09 -12.52
CA LEU A 257 -24.20 -6.56 -13.22
C LEU A 257 -24.54 -7.56 -14.33
N THR A 258 -25.37 -8.56 -14.01
CA THR A 258 -25.77 -9.60 -14.97
C THR A 258 -26.49 -8.98 -16.16
N THR A 259 -27.41 -8.06 -15.91
CA THR A 259 -28.19 -7.38 -16.95
C THR A 259 -27.33 -6.53 -17.86
N LEU A 260 -26.39 -5.77 -17.30
CA LEU A 260 -25.48 -4.92 -18.08
C LEU A 260 -24.53 -5.76 -18.94
N ILE A 261 -23.96 -6.84 -18.41
CA ILE A 261 -23.11 -7.77 -19.16
C ILE A 261 -23.89 -8.42 -20.32
N LEU A 262 -25.09 -8.93 -20.05
CA LEU A 262 -25.90 -9.58 -21.08
C LEU A 262 -26.28 -8.63 -22.21
N ASN A 263 -26.64 -7.39 -21.90
CA ASN A 263 -26.97 -6.38 -22.93
C ASN A 263 -25.75 -5.97 -23.74
N LYS A 264 -24.58 -5.87 -23.11
CA LYS A 264 -23.32 -5.63 -23.83
C LYS A 264 -22.98 -6.78 -24.77
N LEU A 265 -23.05 -8.02 -24.30
CA LEU A 265 -22.78 -9.22 -25.13
C LEU A 265 -23.75 -9.36 -26.30
N ARG A 266 -25.00 -8.91 -26.14
CA ARG A 266 -26.01 -8.86 -27.22
C ARG A 266 -25.76 -7.69 -28.19
N GLY A 267 -24.83 -6.81 -27.93
CA GLY A 267 -24.56 -5.65 -28.75
C GLY A 267 -25.63 -4.55 -28.68
N THR A 268 -26.58 -4.66 -27.73
CA THR A 268 -27.66 -3.67 -27.57
C THR A 268 -27.13 -2.35 -26.99
N PHE A 269 -26.04 -2.43 -26.21
CA PHE A 269 -25.54 -1.30 -25.45
C PHE A 269 -24.06 -1.49 -25.10
N ASN A 270 -23.26 -0.47 -25.39
CA ASN A 270 -21.85 -0.47 -25.06
C ASN A 270 -21.60 0.23 -23.75
N CYS A 271 -21.18 -0.54 -22.73
CA CYS A 271 -20.79 -0.02 -21.44
C CYS A 271 -19.49 -0.63 -20.93
N CYS A 272 -18.83 0.12 -20.04
CA CYS A 272 -17.78 -0.37 -19.17
C CYS A 272 -18.12 -0.01 -17.74
N LEU A 273 -17.80 -0.91 -16.82
CA LEU A 273 -18.08 -0.76 -15.39
C LEU A 273 -16.75 -0.78 -14.67
N LEU A 274 -16.37 0.34 -14.08
CA LEU A 274 -15.26 0.46 -13.16
C LEU A 274 -15.77 0.44 -11.74
N TYR A 275 -15.06 -0.25 -10.87
CA TYR A 275 -15.33 -0.19 -9.45
C TYR A 275 -14.09 0.27 -8.70
N THR A 276 -14.29 1.13 -7.71
CA THR A 276 -13.23 1.69 -6.87
C THR A 276 -13.81 1.96 -5.49
N SER A 277 -13.00 1.74 -4.48
CA SER A 277 -13.40 1.92 -3.08
C SER A 277 -13.74 3.38 -2.73
N ASP A 278 -13.34 4.33 -3.58
CA ASP A 278 -13.54 5.76 -3.37
C ASP A 278 -13.95 6.49 -4.67
N ALA A 279 -14.94 5.91 -5.37
CA ALA A 279 -15.39 6.37 -6.69
C ALA A 279 -15.73 7.89 -6.77
N ALA A 280 -16.18 8.48 -5.66
CA ALA A 280 -16.56 9.88 -5.64
C ALA A 280 -15.36 10.84 -5.51
N ASP A 281 -14.33 10.45 -4.75
CA ASP A 281 -13.17 11.30 -4.50
C ASP A 281 -12.13 11.16 -5.63
N GLU A 282 -11.91 9.96 -6.14
CA GLU A 282 -11.03 9.73 -7.30
C GLU A 282 -11.54 10.43 -8.57
N ALA A 283 -12.85 10.44 -8.80
CA ALA A 283 -13.42 11.09 -9.97
C ALA A 283 -13.47 12.63 -9.88
N ARG A 284 -13.36 13.22 -8.69
CA ARG A 284 -13.26 14.68 -8.49
C ARG A 284 -11.88 15.25 -8.78
N SER A 285 -10.86 14.40 -8.82
CA SER A 285 -9.47 14.82 -9.11
C SER A 285 -9.15 14.98 -10.60
N VAL A 286 -10.14 14.84 -11.47
CA VAL A 286 -9.99 14.87 -12.95
C VAL A 286 -10.44 16.21 -13.57
N ASP A 287 -10.47 17.31 -12.83
CA ASP A 287 -10.71 18.65 -13.40
C ASP A 287 -9.41 19.35 -13.83
#